data_c8bfd87d17cd46aca0e787b7a153d8c1
#
_entry.id   c8bfd87d17cd46aca0e787b7a153d8c1
#
_cell.length_a   1.000
_cell.length_b   1.000
_cell.length_c   1.000
_cell.angle_alpha   90.00
_cell.angle_beta   90.00
_cell.angle_gamma   90.00
#
_symmetry.space_group_name_H-M   'P 1'
#
loop_
_entity.id
_entity.type
_entity.pdbx_description
1 polymer ?
#
loop_
_entity_poly.entity_id
_entity_poly.type
_entity_poly.pdbx_seq_one_letter_code
_entity_poly.pdbx_strand_id
1 'polypeptide(L)'
;MIEKHIVLDDIDPVVFYGVGNIHLQMIKSLFPKVRVVARDNVIKVLGDEEQMAKLEEDVENMRKHILKYNVISEEDILDIVNGRQTKTDAGKGVLVYSVSGKPIKSRSHNQQLLVDAFNKNDMVFAVGPAGTGKTYLSIALAVKALKAKEVKKIILSRPAVEAGEKLGFLPGDMKEKIDPYLQPLYDSLEDMIPAVKLQDMMDKHVIQIAPLAFMRGRTLNDAIVILDEAQNTSTAQIRMFLTRLGMNSKMIITGDLTQIDLPYNQKSGLKEAIEILSGTEGIAVVKLDQKDIVRHKLVTKIVTAYDTYDKTKKSKTTP
;
A
#
# COMPACT_ATOMS: atom_id res chain seq x y z
N MET A 1 43.99 10.69 -10.83
CA MET A 1 42.69 10.80 -10.10
C MET A 1 41.63 10.25 -11.02
N ILE A 2 40.90 9.25 -10.55
CA ILE A 2 39.80 8.64 -11.29
C ILE A 2 38.53 9.39 -10.91
N GLU A 3 37.63 9.60 -11.87
CA GLU A 3 36.31 10.18 -11.65
C GLU A 3 35.26 9.10 -11.88
N LYS A 4 34.28 8.98 -10.96
CA LYS A 4 33.13 8.09 -11.10
C LYS A 4 31.82 8.84 -10.82
N HIS A 5 30.73 8.35 -11.42
CA HIS A 5 29.39 8.85 -11.20
C HIS A 5 28.53 7.72 -10.63
N ILE A 6 27.87 7.98 -9.50
CA ILE A 6 26.91 7.08 -8.87
C ILE A 6 25.52 7.71 -9.06
N VAL A 7 24.60 6.97 -9.64
CA VAL A 7 23.25 7.46 -9.97
C VAL A 7 22.23 6.86 -9.00
N LEU A 8 21.35 7.70 -8.45
CA LEU A 8 20.32 7.36 -7.46
C LEU A 8 18.94 7.35 -8.12
N ASP A 9 18.72 6.54 -9.18
CA ASP A 9 17.48 6.56 -9.96
C ASP A 9 16.29 5.89 -9.28
N ASP A 10 16.53 5.03 -8.31
CA ASP A 10 15.51 4.17 -7.68
C ASP A 10 15.14 4.59 -6.26
N ILE A 11 15.74 5.65 -5.74
CA ILE A 11 15.45 6.24 -4.43
C ILE A 11 15.24 7.74 -4.55
N ASP A 12 14.55 8.34 -3.57
CA ASP A 12 14.42 9.78 -3.48
C ASP A 12 15.77 10.38 -3.02
N PRO A 13 16.42 11.24 -3.85
CA PRO A 13 17.68 11.89 -3.48
C PRO A 13 17.58 12.73 -2.19
N VAL A 14 16.41 13.31 -1.90
CA VAL A 14 16.19 14.09 -0.67
C VAL A 14 16.30 13.21 0.57
N VAL A 15 15.80 11.97 0.52
CA VAL A 15 15.95 11.00 1.61
C VAL A 15 17.42 10.62 1.79
N PHE A 16 18.13 10.40 0.69
CA PHE A 16 19.56 10.03 0.73
C PHE A 16 20.43 11.16 1.26
N TYR A 17 20.24 12.39 0.75
CA TYR A 17 21.06 13.54 1.17
C TYR A 17 20.67 14.09 2.54
N GLY A 18 19.44 13.83 3.00
CA GLY A 18 18.89 14.38 4.23
C GLY A 18 18.46 15.85 4.09
N VAL A 19 17.61 16.31 5.00
CA VAL A 19 17.17 17.70 5.05
C VAL A 19 18.37 18.63 5.21
N GLY A 20 18.53 19.63 4.32
CA GLY A 20 19.68 20.50 4.33
C GLY A 20 21.01 19.83 3.97
N ASN A 21 20.95 18.67 3.31
CA ASN A 21 22.13 17.86 2.93
C ASN A 21 22.95 17.33 4.13
N ILE A 22 22.34 17.12 5.29
CA ILE A 22 23.05 16.69 6.51
C ILE A 22 23.75 15.33 6.32
N HIS A 23 23.07 14.36 5.68
CA HIS A 23 23.66 13.05 5.38
C HIS A 23 24.81 13.15 4.38
N LEU A 24 24.66 13.99 3.35
CA LEU A 24 25.73 14.22 2.37
C LEU A 24 26.97 14.85 3.03
N GLN A 25 26.79 15.80 3.95
CA GLN A 25 27.89 16.40 4.70
C GLN A 25 28.58 15.35 5.58
N MET A 26 27.81 14.49 6.22
CA MET A 26 28.33 13.40 7.02
C MET A 26 29.12 12.40 6.19
N ILE A 27 28.61 11.98 5.03
CA ILE A 27 29.34 11.10 4.09
C ILE A 27 30.67 11.75 3.68
N LYS A 28 30.67 13.05 3.36
CA LYS A 28 31.92 13.78 3.06
C LYS A 28 32.93 13.75 4.21
N SER A 29 32.45 13.86 5.45
CA SER A 29 33.34 13.81 6.63
C SER A 29 33.90 12.43 6.90
N LEU A 30 33.16 11.37 6.58
CA LEU A 30 33.56 9.97 6.73
C LEU A 30 34.58 9.54 5.66
N PHE A 31 34.60 10.22 4.50
CA PHE A 31 35.51 9.93 3.39
C PHE A 31 36.38 11.16 3.02
N PRO A 32 37.25 11.64 3.90
CA PRO A 32 38.00 12.91 3.71
C PRO A 32 38.99 12.87 2.52
N LYS A 33 39.38 11.69 2.07
CA LYS A 33 40.30 11.50 0.91
C LYS A 33 39.56 11.44 -0.43
N VAL A 34 38.21 11.49 -0.42
CA VAL A 34 37.38 11.47 -1.63
C VAL A 34 36.63 12.78 -1.73
N ARG A 35 36.75 13.45 -2.86
CA ARG A 35 35.92 14.63 -3.15
C ARG A 35 34.56 14.20 -3.67
N VAL A 36 33.52 14.42 -2.87
CA VAL A 36 32.13 14.08 -3.20
C VAL A 36 31.35 15.35 -3.58
N VAL A 37 30.76 15.37 -4.77
CA VAL A 37 29.88 16.44 -5.25
C VAL A 37 28.57 15.80 -5.69
N ALA A 38 27.46 16.21 -5.08
CA ALA A 38 26.13 15.72 -5.43
C ALA A 38 25.36 16.81 -6.17
N ARG A 39 24.67 16.41 -7.24
CA ARG A 39 23.75 17.26 -7.98
C ARG A 39 22.58 16.41 -8.47
N ASP A 40 21.37 16.82 -8.10
CA ASP A 40 20.14 16.10 -8.40
C ASP A 40 20.22 14.64 -7.91
N ASN A 41 20.10 13.65 -8.80
CA ASN A 41 20.24 12.22 -8.50
C ASN A 41 21.63 11.64 -8.76
N VAL A 42 22.64 12.48 -9.05
CA VAL A 42 23.99 12.05 -9.40
C VAL A 42 25.00 12.46 -8.33
N ILE A 43 25.78 11.49 -7.83
CA ILE A 43 26.92 11.72 -6.96
C ILE A 43 28.18 11.53 -7.79
N LYS A 44 28.94 12.60 -7.96
CA LYS A 44 30.25 12.60 -8.58
C LYS A 44 31.32 12.44 -7.51
N VAL A 45 32.19 11.46 -7.69
CA VAL A 45 33.27 11.15 -6.75
C VAL A 45 34.61 11.20 -7.44
N LEU A 46 35.62 11.84 -6.78
CA LEU A 46 37.01 11.92 -7.25
C LEU A 46 37.92 11.58 -6.09
N GLY A 47 38.88 10.69 -6.30
CA GLY A 47 39.82 10.33 -5.24
C GLY A 47 40.75 9.17 -5.61
N ASP A 48 41.20 8.51 -4.56
CA ASP A 48 41.95 7.27 -4.62
C ASP A 48 41.05 6.09 -4.92
N GLU A 49 41.48 5.13 -5.72
CA GLU A 49 40.65 4.03 -6.23
C GLU A 49 40.07 3.17 -5.10
N GLU A 50 40.86 2.83 -4.09
CA GLU A 50 40.45 2.01 -2.95
C GLU A 50 39.36 2.71 -2.13
N GLN A 51 39.56 4.00 -1.83
CA GLN A 51 38.59 4.79 -1.06
C GLN A 51 37.29 5.04 -1.82
N MET A 52 37.40 5.20 -3.16
CA MET A 52 36.21 5.35 -4.00
C MET A 52 35.42 4.05 -4.11
N ALA A 53 36.07 2.89 -4.22
CA ALA A 53 35.44 1.59 -4.24
C ALA A 53 34.67 1.33 -2.93
N LYS A 54 35.27 1.66 -1.78
CA LYS A 54 34.59 1.56 -0.49
C LYS A 54 33.39 2.49 -0.38
N LEU A 55 33.54 3.75 -0.80
CA LEU A 55 32.41 4.69 -0.81
C LEU A 55 31.27 4.19 -1.71
N GLU A 56 31.57 3.65 -2.88
CA GLU A 56 30.59 3.10 -3.82
C GLU A 56 29.81 1.92 -3.19
N GLU A 57 30.51 1.00 -2.51
CA GLU A 57 29.90 -0.10 -1.77
C GLU A 57 28.98 0.40 -0.65
N ASP A 58 29.44 1.37 0.15
CA ASP A 58 28.67 1.93 1.26
C ASP A 58 27.45 2.71 0.76
N VAL A 59 27.58 3.48 -0.33
CA VAL A 59 26.43 4.14 -1.00
C VAL A 59 25.42 3.13 -1.50
N GLU A 60 25.87 2.01 -2.09
CA GLU A 60 24.98 0.94 -2.53
C GLU A 60 24.25 0.27 -1.35
N ASN A 61 24.91 0.09 -0.22
CA ASN A 61 24.31 -0.44 0.99
C ASN A 61 23.31 0.55 1.60
N MET A 62 23.61 1.86 1.61
CA MET A 62 22.66 2.92 2.00
C MET A 62 21.45 2.95 1.07
N ARG A 63 21.65 2.80 -0.26
CA ARG A 63 20.58 2.71 -1.24
C ARG A 63 19.66 1.51 -0.98
N LYS A 64 20.23 0.32 -0.75
CA LYS A 64 19.45 -0.88 -0.36
C LYS A 64 18.68 -0.67 0.94
N HIS A 65 19.29 0.00 1.91
CA HIS A 65 18.63 0.36 3.17
C HIS A 65 17.40 1.25 2.93
N ILE A 66 17.55 2.33 2.15
CA ILE A 66 16.44 3.24 1.81
C ILE A 66 15.35 2.52 1.02
N LEU A 67 15.69 1.67 0.06
CA LEU A 67 14.72 0.86 -0.68
C LEU A 67 13.88 -0.04 0.22
N LYS A 68 14.49 -0.58 1.27
CA LYS A 68 13.84 -1.48 2.23
C LYS A 68 12.99 -0.73 3.25
N TYR A 69 13.53 0.37 3.81
CA TYR A 69 12.97 1.04 4.99
C TYR A 69 12.30 2.40 4.69
N ASN A 70 12.48 2.94 3.48
CA ASN A 70 12.06 4.28 3.02
C ASN A 70 12.71 5.45 3.79
N VAL A 71 13.69 5.19 4.65
CA VAL A 71 14.38 6.17 5.47
C VAL A 71 15.81 5.72 5.73
N ILE A 72 16.69 6.66 6.01
CA ILE A 72 18.03 6.42 6.56
C ILE A 72 18.31 7.50 7.61
N SER A 73 18.86 7.12 8.75
CA SER A 73 19.30 8.04 9.80
C SER A 73 20.83 8.21 9.77
N GLU A 74 21.34 9.23 10.47
CA GLU A 74 22.79 9.41 10.66
C GLU A 74 23.43 8.20 11.35
N GLU A 75 22.70 7.56 12.29
CA GLU A 75 23.13 6.35 12.97
C GLU A 75 23.23 5.16 12.00
N ASP A 76 22.25 4.99 11.10
CA ASP A 76 22.28 3.95 10.08
C ASP A 76 23.46 4.14 9.11
N ILE A 77 23.76 5.38 8.72
CA ILE A 77 24.92 5.70 7.87
C ILE A 77 26.22 5.28 8.56
N LEU A 78 26.38 5.62 9.84
CA LEU A 78 27.57 5.22 10.64
C LEU A 78 27.68 3.70 10.75
N ASP A 79 26.58 3.01 11.00
CA ASP A 79 26.58 1.55 11.12
C ASP A 79 26.95 0.88 9.79
N ILE A 80 26.43 1.38 8.66
CA ILE A 80 26.74 0.87 7.32
C ILE A 80 28.25 1.06 7.02
N VAL A 81 28.78 2.28 7.20
CA VAL A 81 30.20 2.58 6.91
C VAL A 81 31.15 1.78 7.80
N ASN A 82 30.74 1.48 9.03
CA ASN A 82 31.50 0.65 9.98
C ASN A 82 31.28 -0.86 9.80
N GLY A 83 30.48 -1.30 8.81
CA GLY A 83 30.17 -2.71 8.57
C GLY A 83 29.32 -3.35 9.67
N ARG A 84 28.55 -2.56 10.42
CA ARG A 84 27.65 -3.02 11.48
C ARG A 84 26.25 -3.23 10.94
N GLN A 85 25.49 -4.13 11.58
CA GLN A 85 24.07 -4.25 11.29
C GLN A 85 23.31 -3.02 11.81
N THR A 86 22.51 -2.40 10.95
CA THR A 86 21.70 -1.25 11.32
C THR A 86 20.60 -1.65 12.33
N LYS A 87 20.30 -0.79 13.30
CA LYS A 87 19.27 -1.06 14.33
C LYS A 87 17.86 -1.24 13.76
N THR A 88 17.63 -0.76 12.54
CA THR A 88 16.39 -0.94 11.78
C THR A 88 16.10 -2.39 11.40
N ASP A 89 17.07 -3.31 11.51
CA ASP A 89 16.85 -4.75 11.23
C ASP A 89 15.96 -5.49 12.26
N ALA A 90 15.49 -4.83 13.31
CA ALA A 90 14.68 -5.43 14.39
C ALA A 90 13.20 -5.71 14.02
N GLY A 91 12.83 -5.67 12.76
CA GLY A 91 11.44 -5.71 12.31
C GLY A 91 10.85 -7.10 12.04
N LYS A 92 10.79 -8.02 13.02
CA LYS A 92 9.94 -9.21 12.88
C LYS A 92 8.48 -8.79 12.64
N GLY A 93 7.88 -9.26 11.52
CA GLY A 93 6.48 -9.00 11.17
C GLY A 93 6.21 -7.67 10.45
N VAL A 94 7.23 -6.87 10.12
CA VAL A 94 7.05 -5.67 9.31
C VAL A 94 6.76 -6.05 7.86
N LEU A 95 5.70 -5.48 7.29
CA LEU A 95 5.34 -5.66 5.89
C LEU A 95 6.12 -4.68 5.01
N VAL A 96 5.98 -3.40 5.30
CA VAL A 96 6.70 -2.29 4.65
C VAL A 96 6.95 -1.19 5.67
N TYR A 97 7.74 -0.20 5.30
CA TYR A 97 7.89 1.04 6.06
C TYR A 97 7.14 2.17 5.34
N SER A 98 6.52 3.05 6.12
CA SER A 98 5.92 4.28 5.58
C SER A 98 7.01 5.21 5.04
N VAL A 99 6.62 6.23 4.28
CA VAL A 99 7.53 7.29 3.82
C VAL A 99 8.23 8.00 4.98
N SER A 100 7.57 8.08 6.15
CA SER A 100 8.15 8.62 7.39
C SER A 100 9.02 7.62 8.16
N GLY A 101 9.32 6.43 7.60
CA GLY A 101 10.12 5.39 8.24
C GLY A 101 9.41 4.57 9.33
N LYS A 102 8.12 4.79 9.56
CA LYS A 102 7.36 4.02 10.56
C LYS A 102 7.05 2.62 10.05
N PRO A 103 7.24 1.56 10.86
CA PRO A 103 6.96 0.20 10.45
C PRO A 103 5.45 -0.05 10.32
N ILE A 104 5.03 -0.56 9.17
CA ILE A 104 3.68 -1.02 8.90
C ILE A 104 3.64 -2.53 9.09
N LYS A 105 2.85 -2.98 10.08
CA LYS A 105 2.72 -4.38 10.47
C LYS A 105 1.29 -4.67 10.92
N SER A 106 0.94 -5.95 11.00
CA SER A 106 -0.30 -6.37 11.67
C SER A 106 -0.30 -5.89 13.13
N ARG A 107 -1.42 -5.31 13.57
CA ARG A 107 -1.60 -4.77 14.94
C ARG A 107 -2.54 -5.66 15.78
N SER A 108 -3.24 -6.58 15.15
CA SER A 108 -4.19 -7.48 15.78
C SER A 108 -4.02 -8.91 15.27
N HIS A 109 -4.64 -9.87 15.97
CA HIS A 109 -4.65 -11.26 15.56
C HIS A 109 -5.32 -11.47 14.19
N ASN A 110 -6.50 -10.85 13.96
CA ASN A 110 -7.21 -11.01 12.70
C ASN A 110 -6.48 -10.34 11.52
N GLN A 111 -5.76 -9.23 11.75
CA GLN A 111 -4.87 -8.65 10.75
C GLN A 111 -3.70 -9.60 10.44
N GLN A 112 -3.16 -10.32 11.43
CA GLN A 112 -2.13 -11.33 11.19
C GLN A 112 -2.70 -12.52 10.39
N LEU A 113 -3.92 -12.96 10.68
CA LEU A 113 -4.60 -13.98 9.87
C LEU A 113 -4.76 -13.55 8.42
N LEU A 114 -5.01 -12.25 8.14
CA LEU A 114 -5.05 -11.73 6.77
C LEU A 114 -3.68 -11.86 6.08
N VAL A 115 -2.59 -11.51 6.78
CA VAL A 115 -1.23 -11.67 6.26
C VAL A 115 -0.92 -13.13 5.95
N ASP A 116 -1.26 -14.03 6.87
CA ASP A 116 -1.01 -15.46 6.72
C ASP A 116 -1.85 -16.07 5.59
N ALA A 117 -3.10 -15.67 5.48
CA ALA A 117 -4.00 -16.06 4.40
C ALA A 117 -3.49 -15.63 3.03
N PHE A 118 -3.02 -14.38 2.90
CA PHE A 118 -2.44 -13.86 1.67
C PHE A 118 -1.20 -14.64 1.23
N ASN A 119 -0.35 -15.04 2.17
CA ASN A 119 0.85 -15.81 1.84
C ASN A 119 0.52 -17.20 1.30
N LYS A 120 -0.57 -17.82 1.78
CA LYS A 120 -0.92 -19.23 1.50
C LYS A 120 -1.92 -19.43 0.35
N ASN A 121 -2.65 -18.38 -0.04
CA ASN A 121 -3.74 -18.49 -1.02
C ASN A 121 -3.54 -17.52 -2.18
N ASP A 122 -4.21 -17.80 -3.30
CA ASP A 122 -4.21 -16.94 -4.48
C ASP A 122 -5.30 -15.86 -4.39
N MET A 123 -6.37 -16.13 -3.61
CA MET A 123 -7.47 -15.19 -3.41
C MET A 123 -7.85 -15.10 -1.93
N VAL A 124 -7.98 -13.86 -1.44
CA VAL A 124 -8.36 -13.61 -0.04
C VAL A 124 -9.50 -12.61 0.01
N PHE A 125 -10.58 -12.98 0.67
CA PHE A 125 -11.65 -12.07 1.08
C PHE A 125 -11.35 -11.56 2.49
N ALA A 126 -11.15 -10.25 2.65
CA ALA A 126 -10.96 -9.57 3.92
C ALA A 126 -12.20 -8.75 4.26
N VAL A 127 -13.07 -9.26 5.11
CA VAL A 127 -14.35 -8.63 5.44
C VAL A 127 -14.44 -8.21 6.90
N GLY A 128 -15.09 -7.09 7.15
CA GLY A 128 -15.28 -6.58 8.50
C GLY A 128 -15.57 -5.07 8.53
N PRO A 129 -15.80 -4.49 9.72
CA PRO A 129 -16.19 -3.09 9.88
C PRO A 129 -15.16 -2.11 9.31
N ALA A 130 -15.63 -0.89 9.00
CA ALA A 130 -14.75 0.21 8.62
C ALA A 130 -13.74 0.54 9.74
N GLY A 131 -12.51 0.91 9.36
CA GLY A 131 -11.43 1.26 10.30
C GLY A 131 -10.65 0.06 10.87
N THR A 132 -10.91 -1.17 10.41
CA THR A 132 -10.12 -2.36 10.78
C THR A 132 -8.83 -2.51 9.96
N GLY A 133 -8.54 -1.58 9.04
CA GLY A 133 -7.30 -1.55 8.28
C GLY A 133 -7.26 -2.51 7.07
N LYS A 134 -8.40 -3.06 6.63
CA LYS A 134 -8.48 -4.00 5.49
C LYS A 134 -7.75 -3.49 4.25
N THR A 135 -8.17 -2.34 3.75
CA THR A 135 -7.63 -1.72 2.53
C THR A 135 -6.16 -1.36 2.70
N TYR A 136 -5.81 -0.70 3.81
CA TYR A 136 -4.45 -0.28 4.11
C TYR A 136 -3.47 -1.46 4.20
N LEU A 137 -3.86 -2.53 4.92
CA LEU A 137 -3.04 -3.73 5.07
C LEU A 137 -2.92 -4.49 3.74
N SER A 138 -3.99 -4.55 2.94
CA SER A 138 -3.97 -5.15 1.61
C SER A 138 -3.00 -4.43 0.67
N ILE A 139 -2.98 -3.10 0.70
CA ILE A 139 -2.04 -2.29 -0.07
C ILE A 139 -0.61 -2.51 0.44
N ALA A 140 -0.40 -2.59 1.76
CA ALA A 140 0.92 -2.89 2.33
C ALA A 140 1.45 -4.25 1.87
N LEU A 141 0.61 -5.28 1.81
CA LEU A 141 0.96 -6.60 1.27
C LEU A 141 1.33 -6.53 -0.21
N ALA A 142 0.57 -5.77 -1.00
CA ALA A 142 0.85 -5.58 -2.42
C ALA A 142 2.18 -4.84 -2.65
N VAL A 143 2.44 -3.77 -1.91
CA VAL A 143 3.71 -3.01 -1.98
C VAL A 143 4.88 -3.89 -1.54
N LYS A 144 4.71 -4.72 -0.51
CA LYS A 144 5.73 -5.70 -0.10
C LYS A 144 6.07 -6.67 -1.22
N ALA A 145 5.06 -7.29 -1.83
CA ALA A 145 5.25 -8.24 -2.92
C ALA A 145 5.91 -7.59 -4.15
N LEU A 146 5.53 -6.35 -4.49
CA LEU A 146 6.15 -5.59 -5.57
C LEU A 146 7.63 -5.26 -5.27
N LYS A 147 7.94 -4.79 -4.05
CA LYS A 147 9.33 -4.53 -3.62
C LYS A 147 10.19 -5.81 -3.60
N ALA A 148 9.60 -6.94 -3.23
CA ALA A 148 10.23 -8.27 -3.27
C ALA A 148 10.36 -8.85 -4.69
N LYS A 149 9.82 -8.17 -5.72
CA LYS A 149 9.77 -8.62 -7.12
C LYS A 149 9.02 -9.96 -7.32
N GLU A 150 8.12 -10.30 -6.39
CA GLU A 150 7.23 -11.44 -6.51
C GLU A 150 6.19 -11.23 -7.61
N VAL A 151 5.83 -9.96 -7.85
CA VAL A 151 4.93 -9.52 -8.92
C VAL A 151 5.50 -8.31 -9.64
N LYS A 152 4.98 -8.03 -10.83
CA LYS A 152 5.39 -6.87 -11.66
C LYS A 152 4.46 -5.68 -11.52
N LYS A 153 3.23 -5.89 -11.01
CA LYS A 153 2.19 -4.86 -11.00
C LYS A 153 1.35 -4.89 -9.74
N ILE A 154 0.81 -3.73 -9.38
CA ILE A 154 -0.29 -3.58 -8.43
C ILE A 154 -1.48 -2.99 -9.19
N ILE A 155 -2.64 -3.60 -9.06
CA ILE A 155 -3.88 -3.13 -9.70
C ILE A 155 -4.92 -2.94 -8.61
N LEU A 156 -5.30 -1.70 -8.38
CA LEU A 156 -6.30 -1.31 -7.40
C LEU A 156 -7.59 -0.95 -8.11
N SER A 157 -8.69 -1.48 -7.61
CA SER A 157 -10.01 -1.23 -8.16
C SER A 157 -11.02 -0.98 -7.06
N ARG A 158 -12.01 -0.16 -7.36
CA ARG A 158 -13.13 0.13 -6.48
C ARG A 158 -14.41 0.31 -7.32
N PRO A 159 -15.57 -0.19 -6.90
CA PRO A 159 -16.83 0.14 -7.55
C PRO A 159 -17.10 1.63 -7.40
N ALA A 160 -17.46 2.28 -8.50
CA ALA A 160 -17.98 3.63 -8.47
C ALA A 160 -19.44 3.53 -8.03
N VAL A 161 -19.73 3.85 -6.77
CA VAL A 161 -21.10 3.85 -6.22
C VAL A 161 -21.53 5.28 -6.02
N GLU A 162 -22.69 5.61 -6.52
CA GLU A 162 -23.34 6.90 -6.25
C GLU A 162 -23.87 6.88 -4.81
N ALA A 163 -23.11 7.40 -3.86
CA ALA A 163 -23.58 7.62 -2.49
C ALA A 163 -24.61 8.78 -2.46
N GLY A 164 -25.81 8.56 -3.00
CA GLY A 164 -26.89 9.56 -3.00
C GLY A 164 -26.79 10.66 -4.05
N GLU A 165 -25.63 10.90 -4.66
CA GLU A 165 -25.43 11.84 -5.76
C GLU A 165 -25.18 11.07 -7.06
N LYS A 166 -26.02 11.34 -8.08
CA LYS A 166 -25.82 10.71 -9.39
C LYS A 166 -24.56 11.28 -10.04
N LEU A 167 -23.59 10.45 -10.36
CA LEU A 167 -22.34 10.80 -11.07
C LEU A 167 -22.61 11.70 -12.30
N GLY A 168 -23.80 11.58 -12.91
CA GLY A 168 -24.23 12.40 -14.03
C GLY A 168 -24.38 13.90 -13.73
N PHE A 169 -24.54 14.32 -12.48
CA PHE A 169 -24.69 15.73 -12.10
C PHE A 169 -23.40 16.43 -11.70
N LEU A 170 -22.29 15.70 -11.52
CA LEU A 170 -21.00 16.32 -11.24
C LEU A 170 -20.42 16.94 -12.52
N PRO A 171 -19.87 18.17 -12.47
CA PRO A 171 -19.14 18.75 -13.59
C PRO A 171 -17.84 18.00 -13.85
N GLY A 172 -17.32 18.02 -15.09
CA GLY A 172 -16.07 17.39 -15.47
C GLY A 172 -16.25 16.11 -16.28
N ASP A 173 -15.12 15.58 -16.74
CA ASP A 173 -15.09 14.31 -17.47
C ASP A 173 -15.29 13.09 -16.55
N MET A 174 -15.43 11.90 -17.12
CA MET A 174 -15.70 10.67 -16.34
C MET A 174 -14.56 10.37 -15.35
N LYS A 175 -13.33 10.71 -15.68
CA LYS A 175 -12.16 10.49 -14.82
C LYS A 175 -12.20 11.42 -13.62
N GLU A 176 -12.41 12.71 -13.84
CA GLU A 176 -12.52 13.71 -12.77
C GLU A 176 -13.65 13.40 -11.78
N LYS A 177 -14.76 12.81 -12.26
CA LYS A 177 -15.89 12.41 -11.42
C LYS A 177 -15.60 11.19 -10.54
N ILE A 178 -14.72 10.30 -10.99
CA ILE A 178 -14.41 9.04 -10.30
C ILE A 178 -13.21 9.18 -9.37
N ASP A 179 -12.26 10.06 -9.68
CA ASP A 179 -11.02 10.25 -8.90
C ASP A 179 -11.26 10.45 -7.39
N PRO A 180 -12.26 11.22 -6.90
CA PRO A 180 -12.54 11.35 -5.48
C PRO A 180 -12.84 10.01 -4.78
N TYR A 181 -13.48 9.08 -5.47
CA TYR A 181 -13.77 7.75 -4.90
C TYR A 181 -12.53 6.85 -4.81
N LEU A 182 -11.51 7.16 -5.59
CA LEU A 182 -10.23 6.43 -5.59
C LEU A 182 -9.19 7.04 -4.64
N GLN A 183 -9.44 8.26 -4.13
CA GLN A 183 -8.52 8.99 -3.26
C GLN A 183 -8.00 8.17 -2.07
N PRO A 184 -8.82 7.39 -1.33
CA PRO A 184 -8.33 6.58 -0.22
C PRO A 184 -7.28 5.53 -0.61
N LEU A 185 -7.28 5.08 -1.88
CA LEU A 185 -6.29 4.16 -2.41
C LEU A 185 -4.96 4.90 -2.68
N TYR A 186 -5.05 6.13 -3.25
CA TYR A 186 -3.88 7.00 -3.44
C TYR A 186 -3.23 7.34 -2.09
N ASP A 187 -4.02 7.80 -1.11
CA ASP A 187 -3.52 8.16 0.22
C ASP A 187 -2.74 7.01 0.89
N SER A 188 -3.26 5.78 0.74
CA SER A 188 -2.60 4.59 1.29
C SER A 188 -1.29 4.25 0.58
N LEU A 189 -1.21 4.46 -0.74
CA LEU A 189 0.03 4.27 -1.51
C LEU A 189 1.06 5.35 -1.18
N GLU A 190 0.64 6.61 -1.06
CA GLU A 190 1.49 7.76 -0.74
C GLU A 190 2.12 7.65 0.65
N ASP A 191 1.45 7.00 1.60
CA ASP A 191 2.05 6.69 2.91
C ASP A 191 3.19 5.64 2.81
N MET A 192 3.21 4.80 1.77
CA MET A 192 4.13 3.67 1.63
C MET A 192 5.20 3.84 0.54
N ILE A 193 4.95 4.73 -0.42
CA ILE A 193 5.82 4.96 -1.57
C ILE A 193 6.03 6.47 -1.73
N PRO A 194 7.27 6.96 -1.79
CA PRO A 194 7.53 8.37 -2.02
C PRO A 194 6.82 8.89 -3.29
N ALA A 195 6.27 10.11 -3.22
CA ALA A 195 5.37 10.66 -4.24
C ALA A 195 5.98 10.64 -5.66
N VAL A 196 7.24 11.04 -5.81
CA VAL A 196 7.94 11.02 -7.10
C VAL A 196 8.01 9.60 -7.68
N LYS A 197 8.32 8.60 -6.83
CA LYS A 197 8.40 7.20 -7.24
C LYS A 197 7.02 6.62 -7.54
N LEU A 198 6.01 6.98 -6.77
CA LEU A 198 4.62 6.57 -7.02
C LEU A 198 4.16 7.07 -8.39
N GLN A 199 4.42 8.34 -8.72
CA GLN A 199 4.07 8.91 -10.01
C GLN A 199 4.77 8.18 -11.16
N ASP A 200 6.08 7.94 -11.07
CA ASP A 200 6.83 7.17 -12.07
C ASP A 200 6.28 5.75 -12.26
N MET A 201 5.91 5.07 -11.15
CA MET A 201 5.29 3.73 -11.22
C MET A 201 3.90 3.75 -11.86
N MET A 202 3.13 4.83 -11.69
CA MET A 202 1.83 5.00 -12.32
C MET A 202 1.98 5.30 -13.82
N ASP A 203 2.89 6.16 -14.20
CA ASP A 203 3.19 6.51 -15.60
C ASP A 203 3.68 5.28 -16.39
N LYS A 204 4.47 4.42 -15.75
CA LYS A 204 4.95 3.13 -16.30
C LYS A 204 3.93 2.00 -16.19
N HIS A 205 2.74 2.26 -15.68
CA HIS A 205 1.69 1.26 -15.45
C HIS A 205 2.10 0.08 -14.56
N VAL A 206 3.09 0.28 -13.68
CA VAL A 206 3.47 -0.67 -12.62
C VAL A 206 2.41 -0.64 -11.51
N ILE A 207 1.89 0.55 -11.19
CA ILE A 207 0.73 0.72 -10.31
C ILE A 207 -0.42 1.29 -11.14
N GLN A 208 -1.57 0.66 -11.07
CA GLN A 208 -2.77 1.07 -11.77
C GLN A 208 -3.93 1.20 -10.79
N ILE A 209 -4.61 2.33 -10.82
CA ILE A 209 -5.84 2.55 -10.06
C ILE A 209 -6.95 2.83 -11.06
N ALA A 210 -8.00 2.03 -11.04
CA ALA A 210 -9.07 2.14 -12.01
C ALA A 210 -10.41 1.64 -11.45
N PRO A 211 -11.53 2.27 -11.87
CA PRO A 211 -12.86 1.79 -11.55
C PRO A 211 -13.07 0.34 -11.99
N LEU A 212 -13.92 -0.38 -11.24
CA LEU A 212 -14.24 -1.79 -11.51
C LEU A 212 -14.68 -2.06 -12.96
N ALA A 213 -15.42 -1.13 -13.57
CA ALA A 213 -15.88 -1.28 -14.95
C ALA A 213 -14.75 -1.45 -15.98
N PHE A 214 -13.57 -0.87 -15.71
CA PHE A 214 -12.40 -0.94 -16.60
C PHE A 214 -11.64 -2.27 -16.49
N MET A 215 -12.05 -3.17 -15.60
CA MET A 215 -11.47 -4.51 -15.49
C MET A 215 -12.08 -5.51 -16.46
N ARG A 216 -13.21 -5.16 -17.09
CA ARG A 216 -13.90 -6.05 -18.02
C ARG A 216 -13.03 -6.38 -19.25
N GLY A 217 -12.97 -7.66 -19.61
CA GLY A 217 -12.21 -8.15 -20.78
C GLY A 217 -10.69 -8.22 -20.57
N ARG A 218 -10.19 -7.87 -19.38
CA ARG A 218 -8.75 -7.98 -19.06
C ARG A 218 -8.44 -9.35 -18.45
N THR A 219 -7.17 -9.77 -18.60
CA THR A 219 -6.56 -10.83 -17.78
C THR A 219 -5.38 -10.21 -17.04
N LEU A 220 -5.38 -10.32 -15.71
CA LEU A 220 -4.47 -9.58 -14.84
C LEU A 220 -3.34 -10.52 -14.40
N ASN A 221 -2.27 -10.57 -15.18
CA ASN A 221 -1.11 -11.42 -14.96
C ASN A 221 0.00 -10.69 -14.19
N ASP A 222 0.82 -11.45 -13.45
CA ASP A 222 2.01 -10.99 -12.71
C ASP A 222 1.68 -9.84 -11.76
N ALA A 223 0.53 -9.88 -11.07
CA ALA A 223 -0.01 -8.75 -10.33
C ALA A 223 -0.60 -9.12 -8.96
N ILE A 224 -0.52 -8.20 -8.01
CA ILE A 224 -1.46 -8.17 -6.88
C ILE A 224 -2.63 -7.28 -7.26
N VAL A 225 -3.82 -7.85 -7.24
CA VAL A 225 -5.06 -7.17 -7.62
C VAL A 225 -5.94 -6.97 -6.39
N ILE A 226 -6.35 -5.74 -6.12
CA ILE A 226 -7.20 -5.42 -4.96
C ILE A 226 -8.52 -4.84 -5.46
N LEU A 227 -9.63 -5.42 -4.98
CA LEU A 227 -10.95 -4.82 -5.08
C LEU A 227 -11.36 -4.31 -3.72
N ASP A 228 -11.42 -2.99 -3.59
CA ASP A 228 -11.86 -2.33 -2.35
C ASP A 228 -13.36 -2.01 -2.41
N GLU A 229 -14.01 -1.93 -1.23
CA GLU A 229 -15.45 -1.68 -1.06
C GLU A 229 -16.34 -2.64 -1.88
N ALA A 230 -15.93 -3.91 -1.93
CA ALA A 230 -16.58 -4.93 -2.77
C ALA A 230 -18.03 -5.23 -2.37
N GLN A 231 -18.50 -4.86 -1.16
CA GLN A 231 -19.92 -4.96 -0.79
C GLN A 231 -20.82 -4.14 -1.71
N ASN A 232 -20.26 -3.13 -2.38
CA ASN A 232 -20.95 -2.25 -3.32
C ASN A 232 -20.88 -2.76 -4.77
N THR A 233 -20.65 -4.05 -4.96
CA THR A 233 -20.72 -4.72 -6.26
C THR A 233 -21.98 -5.56 -6.37
N SER A 234 -22.58 -5.63 -7.57
CA SER A 234 -23.57 -6.65 -7.89
C SER A 234 -22.92 -8.01 -8.09
N THR A 235 -23.73 -9.09 -8.04
CA THR A 235 -23.27 -10.46 -8.34
C THR A 235 -22.57 -10.56 -9.69
N ALA A 236 -23.09 -9.91 -10.74
CA ALA A 236 -22.49 -9.90 -12.06
C ALA A 236 -21.11 -9.19 -12.09
N GLN A 237 -21.00 -8.07 -11.36
CA GLN A 237 -19.76 -7.30 -11.29
C GLN A 237 -18.65 -8.05 -10.53
N ILE A 238 -18.95 -8.61 -9.36
CA ILE A 238 -17.95 -9.34 -8.59
C ILE A 238 -17.51 -10.59 -9.33
N ARG A 239 -18.43 -11.36 -9.90
CA ARG A 239 -18.11 -12.53 -10.73
C ARG A 239 -17.23 -12.15 -11.92
N MET A 240 -17.55 -11.06 -12.63
CA MET A 240 -16.73 -10.53 -13.70
C MET A 240 -15.32 -10.25 -13.21
N PHE A 241 -15.16 -9.61 -12.04
CA PHE A 241 -13.85 -9.24 -11.50
C PHE A 241 -13.03 -10.45 -11.06
N LEU A 242 -13.60 -11.36 -10.27
CA LEU A 242 -12.90 -12.55 -9.76
C LEU A 242 -12.34 -13.42 -10.91
N THR A 243 -13.05 -13.46 -12.04
CA THR A 243 -12.59 -14.19 -13.23
C THR A 243 -11.51 -13.45 -14.04
N ARG A 244 -11.00 -12.32 -13.59
CA ARG A 244 -9.85 -11.60 -14.17
C ARG A 244 -8.50 -12.08 -13.63
N LEU A 245 -8.49 -12.90 -12.58
CA LEU A 245 -7.25 -13.44 -12.01
C LEU A 245 -6.45 -14.15 -13.11
N GLY A 246 -5.24 -13.70 -13.34
CA GLY A 246 -4.32 -14.25 -14.33
C GLY A 246 -3.18 -15.05 -13.70
N MET A 247 -2.26 -15.48 -14.52
CA MET A 247 -1.09 -16.26 -14.06
C MET A 247 -0.17 -15.42 -13.18
N ASN A 248 0.44 -16.06 -12.17
CA ASN A 248 1.37 -15.44 -11.21
C ASN A 248 0.78 -14.23 -10.50
N SER A 249 -0.54 -14.26 -10.22
CA SER A 249 -1.24 -13.15 -9.60
C SER A 249 -1.99 -13.60 -8.37
N LYS A 250 -2.21 -12.66 -7.43
CA LYS A 250 -3.06 -12.86 -6.26
C LYS A 250 -4.13 -11.77 -6.20
N MET A 251 -5.28 -12.12 -5.64
CA MET A 251 -6.39 -11.18 -5.42
C MET A 251 -6.67 -10.99 -3.94
N ILE A 252 -6.93 -9.74 -3.56
CA ILE A 252 -7.48 -9.39 -2.24
C ILE A 252 -8.78 -8.63 -2.47
N ILE A 253 -9.86 -9.11 -1.87
CA ILE A 253 -11.18 -8.50 -1.95
C ILE A 253 -11.53 -7.97 -0.57
N THR A 254 -11.62 -6.66 -0.41
CA THR A 254 -11.98 -6.02 0.86
C THR A 254 -13.42 -5.53 0.83
N GLY A 255 -14.08 -5.57 1.98
CA GLY A 255 -15.45 -5.06 2.09
C GLY A 255 -16.03 -5.06 3.50
N ASP A 256 -17.12 -4.31 3.65
CA ASP A 256 -17.92 -4.24 4.87
C ASP A 256 -19.38 -4.62 4.57
N LEU A 257 -19.79 -5.81 5.00
CA LEU A 257 -21.14 -6.32 4.74
C LEU A 257 -22.23 -5.52 5.49
N THR A 258 -21.86 -4.61 6.38
CA THR A 258 -22.80 -3.74 7.11
C THR A 258 -23.03 -2.39 6.42
N GLN A 259 -22.14 -2.01 5.47
CA GLN A 259 -22.18 -0.73 4.78
C GLN A 259 -22.42 -0.94 3.27
N ILE A 260 -23.61 -1.42 2.93
CA ILE A 260 -24.01 -1.65 1.54
C ILE A 260 -24.78 -0.43 1.05
N ASP A 261 -24.19 0.30 0.10
CA ASP A 261 -24.74 1.52 -0.50
C ASP A 261 -25.44 1.25 -1.85
N LEU A 262 -25.68 -0.01 -2.17
CA LEU A 262 -26.40 -0.40 -3.39
C LEU A 262 -27.89 0.00 -3.32
N PRO A 263 -28.52 0.29 -4.45
CA PRO A 263 -29.98 0.50 -4.52
C PRO A 263 -30.75 -0.65 -3.87
N TYR A 264 -31.89 -0.35 -3.22
CA TYR A 264 -32.68 -1.30 -2.43
C TYR A 264 -33.06 -2.60 -3.16
N ASN A 265 -33.20 -2.54 -4.47
CA ASN A 265 -33.52 -3.69 -5.32
C ASN A 265 -32.30 -4.50 -5.78
N GLN A 266 -31.10 -4.12 -5.35
CA GLN A 266 -29.85 -4.77 -5.76
C GLN A 266 -29.15 -5.43 -4.57
N LYS A 267 -28.88 -6.73 -4.68
CA LYS A 267 -28.14 -7.48 -3.65
C LYS A 267 -26.63 -7.31 -3.82
N SER A 268 -25.93 -7.25 -2.70
CA SER A 268 -24.47 -7.27 -2.69
C SER A 268 -23.95 -8.61 -3.17
N GLY A 269 -23.12 -8.59 -4.21
CA GLY A 269 -22.46 -9.78 -4.75
C GLY A 269 -21.35 -10.31 -3.84
N LEU A 270 -20.79 -9.48 -2.94
CA LEU A 270 -19.73 -9.89 -2.03
C LEU A 270 -20.20 -11.02 -1.09
N LYS A 271 -21.39 -10.87 -0.50
CA LYS A 271 -21.95 -11.88 0.40
C LYS A 271 -22.14 -13.22 -0.31
N GLU A 272 -22.74 -13.19 -1.50
CA GLU A 272 -22.99 -14.38 -2.32
C GLU A 272 -21.67 -15.03 -2.77
N ALA A 273 -20.67 -14.23 -3.18
CA ALA A 273 -19.36 -14.74 -3.58
C ALA A 273 -18.66 -15.47 -2.43
N ILE A 274 -18.74 -14.95 -1.21
CA ILE A 274 -18.17 -15.59 -0.02
C ILE A 274 -18.89 -16.91 0.28
N GLU A 275 -20.21 -16.94 0.20
CA GLU A 275 -21.01 -18.16 0.42
C GLU A 275 -20.68 -19.26 -0.60
N ILE A 276 -20.53 -18.90 -1.87
CA ILE A 276 -20.24 -19.85 -2.96
C ILE A 276 -18.79 -20.36 -2.91
N LEU A 277 -17.83 -19.48 -2.63
CA LEU A 277 -16.40 -19.76 -2.76
C LEU A 277 -15.74 -20.19 -1.45
N SER A 278 -16.44 -20.11 -0.33
CA SER A 278 -15.93 -20.57 0.96
C SER A 278 -15.62 -22.07 0.92
N GLY A 279 -14.39 -22.44 1.28
CA GLY A 279 -13.93 -23.84 1.24
C GLY A 279 -13.32 -24.27 -0.10
N THR A 280 -13.27 -23.38 -1.11
CA THR A 280 -12.53 -23.66 -2.34
C THR A 280 -11.03 -23.57 -2.09
N GLU A 281 -10.26 -24.53 -2.55
CA GLU A 281 -8.80 -24.52 -2.44
C GLU A 281 -8.20 -23.28 -3.12
N GLY A 282 -7.20 -22.66 -2.48
CA GLY A 282 -6.58 -21.42 -2.95
C GLY A 282 -7.37 -20.15 -2.60
N ILE A 283 -8.55 -20.27 -1.95
CA ILE A 283 -9.39 -19.13 -1.54
C ILE A 283 -9.52 -19.11 0.00
N ALA A 284 -9.23 -17.98 0.62
CA ALA A 284 -9.43 -17.75 2.03
C ALA A 284 -10.42 -16.63 2.32
N VAL A 285 -11.17 -16.78 3.42
CA VAL A 285 -12.05 -15.73 3.94
C VAL A 285 -11.60 -15.36 5.34
N VAL A 286 -11.16 -14.12 5.53
CA VAL A 286 -10.72 -13.57 6.81
C VAL A 286 -11.73 -12.54 7.30
N LYS A 287 -12.22 -12.74 8.51
CA LYS A 287 -13.17 -11.82 9.15
C LYS A 287 -12.43 -10.97 10.19
N LEU A 288 -12.45 -9.67 9.98
CA LEU A 288 -12.02 -8.69 10.96
C LEU A 288 -13.22 -8.23 11.79
N ASP A 289 -13.00 -7.87 13.04
CA ASP A 289 -14.07 -7.51 13.96
C ASP A 289 -13.83 -6.13 14.61
N GLN A 290 -14.69 -5.75 15.55
CA GLN A 290 -14.61 -4.46 16.24
C GLN A 290 -13.31 -4.30 17.05
N LYS A 291 -12.66 -5.38 17.47
CA LYS A 291 -11.39 -5.34 18.21
C LYS A 291 -10.21 -4.92 17.33
N ASP A 292 -10.36 -5.07 16.01
CA ASP A 292 -9.35 -4.67 15.03
C ASP A 292 -9.42 -3.19 14.67
N ILE A 293 -10.46 -2.47 15.13
CA ILE A 293 -10.68 -1.07 14.77
C ILE A 293 -9.62 -0.19 15.41
N VAL A 294 -8.85 0.49 14.56
CA VAL A 294 -7.87 1.52 14.95
C VAL A 294 -8.47 2.89 14.65
N ARG A 295 -9.05 3.53 15.66
CA ARG A 295 -9.71 4.84 15.52
C ARG A 295 -9.32 5.77 16.65
N HIS A 296 -9.42 7.08 16.40
CA HIS A 296 -9.31 8.09 17.44
C HIS A 296 -10.39 7.85 18.49
N LYS A 297 -10.04 7.95 19.80
CA LYS A 297 -10.96 7.69 20.93
C LYS A 297 -12.29 8.45 20.84
N LEU A 298 -12.25 9.70 20.34
CA LEU A 298 -13.46 10.50 20.14
C LEU A 298 -14.36 9.92 19.04
N VAL A 299 -13.79 9.44 17.93
CA VAL A 299 -14.57 8.84 16.84
C VAL A 299 -15.29 7.58 17.32
N THR A 300 -14.64 6.76 18.15
CA THR A 300 -15.28 5.60 18.78
C THR A 300 -16.49 6.02 19.61
N LYS A 301 -16.36 7.09 20.42
CA LYS A 301 -17.47 7.62 21.23
C LYS A 301 -18.63 8.13 20.34
N ILE A 302 -18.32 8.83 19.24
CA ILE A 302 -19.33 9.34 18.29
C ILE A 302 -20.12 8.16 17.69
N VAL A 303 -19.42 7.15 17.15
CA VAL A 303 -20.09 5.97 16.55
C VAL A 303 -20.96 5.27 17.59
N THR A 304 -20.47 5.02 18.79
CA THR A 304 -21.24 4.38 19.87
C THR A 304 -22.51 5.18 20.23
N ALA A 305 -22.41 6.51 20.23
CA ALA A 305 -23.57 7.38 20.53
C ALA A 305 -24.66 7.25 19.43
N TYR A 306 -24.27 7.26 18.16
CA TYR A 306 -25.20 7.06 17.04
C TYR A 306 -25.81 5.66 17.05
N ASP A 307 -25.02 4.60 17.23
CA ASP A 307 -25.51 3.22 17.32
C ASP A 307 -26.55 3.04 18.46
N THR A 308 -26.31 3.71 19.59
CA THR A 308 -27.23 3.67 20.73
C THR A 308 -28.53 4.40 20.41
N TYR A 309 -28.44 5.56 19.76
CA TYR A 309 -29.61 6.34 19.32
C TYR A 309 -30.47 5.54 18.35
N ASP A 310 -29.86 4.91 17.33
CA ASP A 310 -30.58 4.14 16.33
C ASP A 310 -31.26 2.90 16.90
N LYS A 311 -30.65 2.21 17.87
CA LYS A 311 -31.26 1.11 18.61
C LYS A 311 -32.47 1.56 19.40
N THR A 312 -32.38 2.71 20.07
CA THR A 312 -33.51 3.27 20.84
C THR A 312 -34.66 3.73 19.93
N LYS A 313 -34.37 4.20 18.73
CA LYS A 313 -35.37 4.60 17.74
C LYS A 313 -36.10 3.37 17.16
N LYS A 314 -35.39 2.30 16.84
CA LYS A 314 -35.99 1.04 16.35
C LYS A 314 -36.86 0.36 17.41
N SER A 315 -36.49 0.42 18.69
CA SER A 315 -37.32 -0.14 19.78
C SER A 315 -38.60 0.64 20.06
N LYS A 316 -38.70 1.92 19.62
CA LYS A 316 -39.91 2.75 19.74
C LYS A 316 -40.84 2.66 18.52
N THR A 317 -40.41 2.02 17.43
CA THR A 317 -41.17 1.91 16.17
C THR A 317 -41.75 0.51 15.93
N THR A 318 -41.52 -0.42 16.86
CA THR A 318 -42.18 -1.73 16.83
C THR A 318 -43.45 -1.65 17.72
N PRO A 319 -44.66 -1.72 17.16
CA PRO A 319 -45.91 -1.71 17.92
C PRO A 319 -46.08 -2.97 18.76
#